data_3f6033bbf2258b42833b97934f1f0d4c
#
_entry.id   3f6033bbf2258b42833b97934f1f0d4c
#
_cell.length_a   1.000
_cell.length_b   1.000
_cell.length_c   1.000
_cell.angle_alpha   90.00
_cell.angle_beta   90.00
_cell.angle_gamma   90.00
#
_symmetry.space_group_name_H-M   'P 1'
#
loop_
_entity.id
_entity.type
_entity.pdbx_description
1 polymer ?
#
loop_
_entity_poly.entity_id
_entity_poly.type
_entity_poly.pdbx_seq_one_letter_code
_entity_poly.pdbx_strand_id
1 'polypeptide(L)'
;PVRMCQELLYFVSLAPNATDGLKRVYEAFDLAHNIPDEAEIKHAKSSLLGRNNALLQSVSAVIKEDILRVKDSLDMAIRQSDSKPVDMAELVEVLARIESTLGLIDANKAKELIRINREVVSGFAASGASPGESKLMEIAKSLLSVEMMLDHKVADIAGRKQVKMASDFLSSSQSNQLLDALIRES
;
A
#
# COMPACT_ATOMS: atom_id res chain seq x y z
N PRO A 1 -18.97 22.78 -14.81
CA PRO A 1 -18.62 24.16 -14.45
C PRO A 1 -18.24 24.30 -12.96
N VAL A 2 -19.01 23.72 -12.01
CA VAL A 2 -18.80 23.88 -10.55
C VAL A 2 -17.40 23.39 -10.12
N ARG A 3 -16.95 22.24 -10.59
CA ARG A 3 -15.66 21.64 -10.23
C ARG A 3 -14.49 22.52 -10.68
N MET A 4 -14.59 23.11 -11.86
CA MET A 4 -13.57 24.02 -12.39
C MET A 4 -13.49 25.33 -11.56
N CYS A 5 -14.65 25.84 -11.09
CA CYS A 5 -14.66 26.99 -10.17
C CYS A 5 -14.02 26.66 -8.82
N GLN A 6 -14.26 25.47 -8.28
CA GLN A 6 -13.63 25.01 -7.04
C GLN A 6 -12.10 24.89 -7.17
N GLU A 7 -11.62 24.34 -8.30
CA GLU A 7 -10.18 24.25 -8.58
C GLU A 7 -9.55 25.65 -8.71
N LEU A 8 -10.21 26.58 -9.40
CA LEU A 8 -9.72 27.96 -9.51
C LEU A 8 -9.69 28.68 -8.15
N LEU A 9 -10.72 28.54 -7.32
CA LEU A 9 -10.74 29.11 -5.97
C LEU A 9 -9.64 28.53 -5.07
N TYR A 10 -9.36 27.25 -5.23
CA TYR A 10 -8.22 26.62 -4.52
C TYR A 10 -6.88 27.21 -4.96
N PHE A 11 -6.65 27.43 -6.26
CA PHE A 11 -5.43 28.10 -6.74
C PHE A 11 -5.34 29.56 -6.28
N VAL A 12 -6.47 30.28 -6.26
CA VAL A 12 -6.51 31.64 -5.71
C VAL A 12 -6.14 31.67 -4.25
N SER A 13 -6.54 30.66 -3.46
CA SER A 13 -6.21 30.58 -2.05
C SER A 13 -4.72 30.34 -1.76
N LEU A 14 -4.02 29.69 -2.70
CA LEU A 14 -2.59 29.46 -2.60
C LEU A 14 -1.75 30.64 -3.09
N ALA A 15 -2.36 31.61 -3.77
CA ALA A 15 -1.64 32.76 -4.30
C ALA A 15 -1.35 33.78 -3.19
N PRO A 16 -0.14 34.36 -3.12
CA PRO A 16 0.14 35.44 -2.19
C PRO A 16 -0.79 36.63 -2.48
N ASN A 17 -1.39 37.22 -1.45
CA ASN A 17 -2.37 38.31 -1.51
C ASN A 17 -1.80 39.63 -2.09
N ALA A 18 -1.27 39.58 -3.29
CA ALA A 18 -0.52 40.68 -3.89
C ALA A 18 -1.37 41.68 -4.69
N THR A 19 -2.66 41.36 -5.01
CA THR A 19 -3.49 42.18 -5.89
C THR A 19 -4.87 42.42 -5.30
N ASP A 20 -5.39 43.66 -5.44
CA ASP A 20 -6.73 44.03 -4.92
C ASP A 20 -7.87 43.16 -5.52
N GLY A 21 -7.70 42.66 -6.74
CA GLY A 21 -8.65 41.70 -7.34
C GLY A 21 -8.70 40.36 -6.59
N LEU A 22 -7.56 39.86 -6.13
CA LEU A 22 -7.48 38.61 -5.36
C LEU A 22 -8.09 38.80 -3.98
N LYS A 23 -7.89 39.93 -3.33
CA LYS A 23 -8.50 40.26 -2.03
C LYS A 23 -10.01 40.26 -2.10
N ARG A 24 -10.59 40.86 -3.15
CA ARG A 24 -12.06 40.86 -3.38
C ARG A 24 -12.61 39.45 -3.53
N VAL A 25 -11.91 38.57 -4.27
CA VAL A 25 -12.30 37.16 -4.42
C VAL A 25 -12.19 36.44 -3.09
N TYR A 26 -11.13 36.69 -2.33
CA TYR A 26 -10.91 36.10 -1.00
C TYR A 26 -12.04 36.46 -0.03
N GLU A 27 -12.45 37.72 -0.01
CA GLU A 27 -13.55 38.22 0.83
C GLU A 27 -14.91 37.74 0.32
N ALA A 28 -15.16 37.81 -1.01
CA ALA A 28 -16.45 37.44 -1.60
C ALA A 28 -16.81 35.97 -1.41
N PHE A 29 -15.82 35.08 -1.37
CA PHE A 29 -16.00 33.64 -1.18
C PHE A 29 -15.64 33.14 0.21
N ASP A 30 -15.31 34.06 1.15
CA ASP A 30 -14.89 33.74 2.51
C ASP A 30 -13.85 32.59 2.54
N LEU A 31 -12.82 32.73 1.70
CA LEU A 31 -11.84 31.66 1.50
C LEU A 31 -11.03 31.36 2.78
N ALA A 32 -10.90 32.34 3.66
CA ALA A 32 -10.25 32.15 4.96
C ALA A 32 -10.98 31.15 5.86
N HIS A 33 -12.31 31.06 5.74
CA HIS A 33 -13.14 30.17 6.55
C HIS A 33 -13.46 28.84 5.86
N ASN A 34 -13.48 28.85 4.52
CA ASN A 34 -13.86 27.71 3.70
C ASN A 34 -12.69 26.84 3.26
N ILE A 35 -11.44 27.29 3.50
CA ILE A 35 -10.24 26.50 3.20
C ILE A 35 -9.72 25.92 4.49
N PRO A 36 -9.54 24.57 4.56
CA PRO A 36 -9.00 23.95 5.76
C PRO A 36 -7.61 24.51 6.06
N ASP A 37 -7.34 24.78 7.32
CA ASP A 37 -6.04 25.23 7.77
C ASP A 37 -4.95 24.17 7.58
N GLU A 38 -3.69 24.55 7.71
CA GLU A 38 -2.58 23.62 7.50
C GLU A 38 -2.60 22.47 8.52
N ALA A 39 -3.12 22.70 9.73
CA ALA A 39 -3.26 21.69 10.77
C ALA A 39 -4.36 20.69 10.40
N GLU A 40 -5.49 21.15 9.88
CA GLU A 40 -6.58 20.29 9.40
C GLU A 40 -6.15 19.44 8.19
N ILE A 41 -5.44 20.04 7.23
CA ILE A 41 -4.87 19.33 6.08
C ILE A 41 -3.87 18.27 6.56
N LYS A 42 -3.00 18.60 7.50
CA LYS A 42 -2.03 17.67 8.08
C LYS A 42 -2.72 16.54 8.83
N HIS A 43 -3.75 16.82 9.60
CA HIS A 43 -4.55 15.83 10.30
C HIS A 43 -5.28 14.90 9.32
N ALA A 44 -5.92 15.43 8.29
CA ALA A 44 -6.59 14.64 7.26
C ALA A 44 -5.61 13.73 6.51
N LYS A 45 -4.44 14.26 6.11
CA LYS A 45 -3.36 13.47 5.47
C LYS A 45 -2.86 12.36 6.39
N SER A 46 -2.64 12.64 7.67
CA SER A 46 -2.16 11.63 8.63
C SER A 46 -3.19 10.53 8.88
N SER A 47 -4.48 10.88 8.92
CA SER A 47 -5.59 9.94 9.05
C SER A 47 -5.70 9.01 7.83
N LEU A 48 -5.61 9.56 6.62
CA LEU A 48 -5.62 8.77 5.39
C LEU A 48 -4.44 7.81 5.30
N LEU A 49 -3.23 8.26 5.64
CA LEU A 49 -2.04 7.43 5.68
C LEU A 49 -2.14 6.31 6.73
N GLY A 50 -2.75 6.62 7.89
CA GLY A 50 -3.01 5.64 8.94
C GLY A 50 -3.97 4.53 8.48
N ARG A 51 -5.07 4.91 7.83
CA ARG A 51 -6.04 3.96 7.26
C ARG A 51 -5.43 3.08 6.18
N ASN A 52 -4.66 3.66 5.24
CA ASN A 52 -4.00 2.91 4.19
C ASN A 52 -3.01 1.89 4.74
N ASN A 53 -2.29 2.23 5.80
CA ASN A 53 -1.36 1.30 6.45
C ASN A 53 -2.09 0.14 7.14
N ALA A 54 -3.17 0.43 7.90
CA ALA A 54 -3.97 -0.61 8.54
C ALA A 54 -4.61 -1.56 7.52
N LEU A 55 -5.14 -1.01 6.41
CA LEU A 55 -5.69 -1.80 5.32
C LEU A 55 -4.61 -2.69 4.69
N LEU A 56 -3.43 -2.15 4.39
CA LEU A 56 -2.33 -2.92 3.81
C LEU A 56 -1.88 -4.05 4.75
N GLN A 57 -1.78 -3.79 6.06
CA GLN A 57 -1.46 -4.81 7.05
C GLN A 57 -2.50 -5.93 7.08
N SER A 58 -3.80 -5.58 7.07
CA SER A 58 -4.89 -6.57 7.05
C SER A 58 -4.86 -7.41 5.78
N VAL A 59 -4.70 -6.78 4.63
CA VAL A 59 -4.62 -7.48 3.33
C VAL A 59 -3.39 -8.37 3.26
N SER A 60 -2.23 -7.89 3.74
CA SER A 60 -1.01 -8.70 3.79
C SER A 60 -1.14 -9.92 4.70
N ALA A 61 -1.86 -9.80 5.82
CA ALA A 61 -2.13 -10.91 6.73
C ALA A 61 -2.97 -12.01 6.03
N VAL A 62 -4.02 -11.62 5.30
CA VAL A 62 -4.86 -12.56 4.53
C VAL A 62 -4.05 -13.26 3.44
N ILE A 63 -3.21 -12.51 2.70
CA ILE A 63 -2.35 -13.12 1.67
C ILE A 63 -1.38 -14.13 2.30
N LYS A 64 -0.78 -13.81 3.44
CA LYS A 64 0.13 -14.73 4.14
C LYS A 64 -0.57 -15.99 4.63
N GLU A 65 -1.81 -15.87 5.10
CA GLU A 65 -2.62 -17.03 5.48
C GLU A 65 -2.88 -17.94 4.26
N ASP A 66 -3.26 -17.36 3.13
CA ASP A 66 -3.46 -18.13 1.89
C ASP A 66 -2.14 -18.76 1.39
N ILE A 67 -1.01 -18.07 1.47
CA ILE A 67 0.31 -18.64 1.14
C ILE A 67 0.64 -19.81 2.07
N LEU A 68 0.35 -19.69 3.37
CA LEU A 68 0.58 -20.78 4.32
C LEU A 68 -0.23 -22.02 3.94
N ARG A 69 -1.51 -21.86 3.58
CA ARG A 69 -2.35 -22.96 3.10
C ARG A 69 -1.77 -23.66 1.86
N VAL A 70 -1.26 -22.87 0.90
CA VAL A 70 -0.60 -23.45 -0.27
C VAL A 70 0.65 -24.23 0.13
N LYS A 71 1.49 -23.68 1.02
CA LYS A 71 2.69 -24.37 1.52
C LYS A 71 2.37 -25.67 2.23
N ASP A 72 1.35 -25.69 3.07
CA ASP A 72 0.89 -26.89 3.77
C ASP A 72 0.42 -27.95 2.78
N SER A 73 -0.30 -27.57 1.75
CA SER A 73 -0.73 -28.49 0.67
C SER A 73 0.45 -29.02 -0.13
N LEU A 74 1.48 -28.19 -0.42
CA LEU A 74 2.70 -28.62 -1.08
C LEU A 74 3.53 -29.57 -0.20
N ASP A 75 3.64 -29.31 1.11
CA ASP A 75 4.33 -30.20 2.06
C ASP A 75 3.63 -31.55 2.16
N MET A 76 2.29 -31.56 2.20
CA MET A 76 1.52 -32.82 2.12
C MET A 76 1.78 -33.56 0.82
N ALA A 77 1.86 -32.86 -0.33
CA ALA A 77 2.18 -33.47 -1.61
C ALA A 77 3.55 -34.15 -1.63
N ILE A 78 4.55 -33.54 -0.99
CA ILE A 78 5.91 -34.07 -0.90
C ILE A 78 5.95 -35.30 0.01
N ARG A 79 5.24 -35.26 1.16
CA ARG A 79 5.30 -36.33 2.18
C ARG A 79 4.42 -37.54 1.84
N GLN A 80 3.35 -37.34 1.09
CA GLN A 80 2.32 -38.35 0.88
C GLN A 80 2.31 -38.84 -0.59
N SER A 81 3.46 -39.28 -1.10
CA SER A 81 3.58 -39.81 -2.46
C SER A 81 2.58 -40.95 -2.81
N ASP A 82 1.91 -41.56 -1.83
CA ASP A 82 1.11 -42.77 -2.04
C ASP A 82 -0.36 -42.76 -1.59
N SER A 83 -0.88 -41.74 -0.88
CA SER A 83 -2.20 -41.95 -0.24
C SER A 83 -3.33 -40.94 -0.53
N LYS A 84 -3.07 -39.74 -1.01
CA LYS A 84 -4.10 -38.84 -1.56
C LYS A 84 -3.45 -37.83 -2.52
N PRO A 85 -3.90 -37.77 -3.79
CA PRO A 85 -3.44 -36.71 -4.69
C PRO A 85 -3.88 -35.37 -4.12
N VAL A 86 -2.92 -34.43 -4.04
CA VAL A 86 -3.25 -33.04 -3.71
C VAL A 86 -4.15 -32.48 -4.79
N ASP A 87 -5.23 -31.83 -4.40
CA ASP A 87 -6.13 -31.19 -5.34
C ASP A 87 -5.46 -29.96 -5.98
N MET A 88 -4.87 -30.17 -7.14
CA MET A 88 -4.21 -29.11 -7.91
C MET A 88 -5.19 -28.03 -8.34
N ALA A 89 -6.48 -28.34 -8.50
CA ALA A 89 -7.50 -27.37 -8.86
C ALA A 89 -7.76 -26.40 -7.70
N GLU A 90 -7.83 -26.89 -6.47
CA GLU A 90 -7.93 -26.05 -5.27
C GLU A 90 -6.72 -25.11 -5.14
N LEU A 91 -5.51 -25.62 -5.40
CA LEU A 91 -4.30 -24.77 -5.38
C LEU A 91 -4.35 -23.67 -6.44
N VAL A 92 -4.84 -23.94 -7.65
CA VAL A 92 -5.03 -22.93 -8.69
C VAL A 92 -5.98 -21.83 -8.22
N GLU A 93 -7.09 -22.19 -7.56
CA GLU A 93 -8.06 -21.22 -7.05
C GLU A 93 -7.45 -20.33 -5.95
N VAL A 94 -6.71 -20.91 -4.99
CA VAL A 94 -6.04 -20.16 -3.94
C VAL A 94 -5.00 -19.22 -4.54
N LEU A 95 -4.17 -19.67 -5.47
CA LEU A 95 -3.19 -18.83 -6.16
C LEU A 95 -3.85 -17.69 -6.96
N ALA A 96 -5.00 -17.94 -7.62
CA ALA A 96 -5.76 -16.90 -8.32
C ALA A 96 -6.29 -15.82 -7.35
N ARG A 97 -6.75 -16.24 -6.17
CA ARG A 97 -7.18 -15.30 -5.11
C ARG A 97 -6.02 -14.44 -4.60
N ILE A 98 -4.87 -15.06 -4.32
CA ILE A 98 -3.64 -14.34 -3.93
C ILE A 98 -3.24 -13.34 -5.03
N GLU A 99 -3.22 -13.76 -6.29
CA GLU A 99 -2.89 -12.88 -7.43
C GLU A 99 -3.80 -11.65 -7.49
N SER A 100 -5.12 -11.86 -7.38
CA SER A 100 -6.10 -10.78 -7.39
C SER A 100 -5.90 -9.81 -6.22
N THR A 101 -5.66 -10.34 -5.02
CA THR A 101 -5.46 -9.55 -3.80
C THR A 101 -4.15 -8.75 -3.84
N LEU A 102 -3.07 -9.32 -4.40
CA LEU A 102 -1.81 -8.62 -4.66
C LEU A 102 -1.99 -7.44 -5.62
N GLY A 103 -2.90 -7.58 -6.60
CA GLY A 103 -3.28 -6.49 -7.50
C GLY A 103 -3.92 -5.32 -6.78
N LEU A 104 -4.73 -5.55 -5.74
CA LEU A 104 -5.38 -4.48 -4.96
C LEU A 104 -4.40 -3.60 -4.19
N ILE A 105 -3.28 -4.16 -3.77
CA ILE A 105 -2.23 -3.44 -3.05
C ILE A 105 -1.07 -2.97 -3.94
N ASP A 106 -1.23 -3.06 -5.25
CA ASP A 106 -0.20 -2.69 -6.23
C ASP A 106 1.17 -3.36 -6.00
N ALA A 107 1.15 -4.65 -5.65
CA ALA A 107 2.34 -5.49 -5.45
C ALA A 107 2.70 -6.24 -6.74
N ASN A 108 2.97 -5.51 -7.83
CA ASN A 108 3.06 -6.05 -9.19
C ASN A 108 4.13 -7.14 -9.36
N LYS A 109 5.29 -7.02 -8.71
CA LYS A 109 6.34 -8.05 -8.76
C LYS A 109 5.91 -9.36 -8.09
N ALA A 110 5.29 -9.27 -6.91
CA ALA A 110 4.76 -10.42 -6.20
C ALA A 110 3.61 -11.08 -6.98
N LYS A 111 2.70 -10.27 -7.53
CA LYS A 111 1.61 -10.74 -8.40
C LYS A 111 2.13 -11.55 -9.58
N GLU A 112 3.17 -11.06 -10.25
CA GLU A 112 3.76 -11.76 -11.41
C GLU A 112 4.34 -13.13 -11.03
N LEU A 113 5.02 -13.24 -9.89
CA LEU A 113 5.51 -14.52 -9.37
C LEU A 113 4.37 -15.49 -9.08
N ILE A 114 3.28 -15.03 -8.47
CA ILE A 114 2.10 -15.87 -8.21
C ILE A 114 1.44 -16.31 -9.51
N ARG A 115 1.33 -15.41 -10.52
CA ARG A 115 0.80 -15.74 -11.83
C ARG A 115 1.58 -16.88 -12.49
N ILE A 116 2.90 -16.82 -12.50
CA ILE A 116 3.76 -17.86 -13.05
C ILE A 116 3.54 -19.18 -12.31
N ASN A 117 3.51 -19.18 -10.98
CA ASN A 117 3.24 -20.38 -10.20
C ASN A 117 1.87 -20.97 -10.50
N ARG A 118 0.84 -20.13 -10.62
CA ARG A 118 -0.52 -20.57 -10.96
C ARG A 118 -0.58 -21.23 -12.34
N GLU A 119 0.13 -20.69 -13.33
CA GLU A 119 0.22 -21.30 -14.67
C GLU A 119 0.87 -22.67 -14.62
N VAL A 120 1.95 -22.83 -13.86
CA VAL A 120 2.63 -24.12 -13.66
C VAL A 120 1.69 -25.14 -13.01
N VAL A 121 1.02 -24.76 -11.90
CA VAL A 121 0.09 -25.65 -11.19
C VAL A 121 -1.12 -25.99 -12.05
N SER A 122 -1.65 -25.02 -12.82
CA SER A 122 -2.74 -25.25 -13.77
C SER A 122 -2.38 -26.27 -14.86
N GLY A 123 -1.12 -26.25 -15.34
CA GLY A 123 -0.63 -27.27 -16.27
C GLY A 123 -0.66 -28.67 -15.68
N PHE A 124 -0.29 -28.84 -14.41
CA PHE A 124 -0.40 -30.12 -13.71
C PHE A 124 -1.86 -30.54 -13.47
N ALA A 125 -2.72 -29.60 -13.06
CA ALA A 125 -4.15 -29.86 -12.90
C ALA A 125 -4.80 -30.36 -14.20
N ALA A 126 -4.46 -29.74 -15.34
CA ALA A 126 -5.01 -30.09 -16.63
C ALA A 126 -4.50 -31.45 -17.17
N SER A 127 -3.24 -31.78 -16.88
CA SER A 127 -2.63 -33.05 -17.34
C SER A 127 -2.94 -34.26 -16.45
N GLY A 128 -3.44 -34.02 -15.23
CA GLY A 128 -3.58 -35.03 -14.18
C GLY A 128 -2.25 -35.61 -13.70
N ALA A 129 -1.12 -35.00 -14.09
CA ALA A 129 0.21 -35.42 -13.67
C ALA A 129 0.53 -34.85 -12.29
N SER A 130 1.14 -35.64 -11.41
CA SER A 130 1.67 -35.15 -10.16
C SER A 130 2.97 -34.39 -10.39
N PRO A 131 3.14 -33.16 -9.88
CA PRO A 131 4.39 -32.45 -9.98
C PRO A 131 5.48 -33.16 -9.16
N GLY A 132 6.67 -33.32 -9.76
CA GLY A 132 7.81 -33.86 -9.02
C GLY A 132 8.27 -32.95 -7.88
N GLU A 133 8.92 -33.53 -6.88
CA GLU A 133 9.43 -32.83 -5.68
C GLU A 133 10.20 -31.54 -6.00
N SER A 134 11.03 -31.57 -7.04
CA SER A 134 11.80 -30.39 -7.48
C SER A 134 10.92 -29.23 -7.87
N LYS A 135 9.78 -29.47 -8.54
CA LYS A 135 8.82 -28.43 -8.94
C LYS A 135 8.03 -27.89 -7.75
N LEU A 136 7.62 -28.77 -6.84
CA LEU A 136 6.97 -28.36 -5.59
C LEU A 136 7.89 -27.46 -4.75
N MET A 137 9.17 -27.81 -4.67
CA MET A 137 10.18 -27.01 -3.98
C MET A 137 10.43 -25.64 -4.64
N GLU A 138 10.40 -25.58 -5.98
CA GLU A 138 10.53 -24.33 -6.74
C GLU A 138 9.34 -23.38 -6.45
N ILE A 139 8.13 -23.92 -6.45
CA ILE A 139 6.92 -23.15 -6.08
C ILE A 139 7.03 -22.66 -4.63
N ALA A 140 7.41 -23.51 -3.69
CA ALA A 140 7.57 -23.14 -2.28
C ALA A 140 8.59 -21.99 -2.08
N LYS A 141 9.73 -22.03 -2.77
CA LYS A 141 10.73 -20.95 -2.76
C LYS A 141 10.18 -19.66 -3.33
N SER A 142 9.41 -19.73 -4.39
CA SER A 142 8.76 -18.56 -4.99
C SER A 142 7.76 -17.91 -4.02
N LEU A 143 6.97 -18.72 -3.29
CA LEU A 143 6.04 -18.22 -2.26
C LEU A 143 6.76 -17.52 -1.11
N LEU A 144 7.92 -18.03 -0.67
CA LEU A 144 8.75 -17.33 0.32
C LEU A 144 9.24 -15.97 -0.19
N SER A 145 9.61 -15.87 -1.46
CA SER A 145 9.99 -14.59 -2.07
C SER A 145 8.82 -13.60 -2.08
N VAL A 146 7.60 -14.06 -2.33
CA VAL A 146 6.38 -13.22 -2.26
C VAL A 146 6.14 -12.72 -0.84
N GLU A 147 6.30 -13.56 0.19
CA GLU A 147 6.18 -13.14 1.60
C GLU A 147 7.19 -12.05 1.94
N MET A 148 8.46 -12.23 1.55
CA MET A 148 9.50 -11.21 1.77
C MET A 148 9.16 -9.88 1.09
N MET A 149 8.65 -9.92 -0.15
CA MET A 149 8.22 -8.70 -0.86
C MET A 149 7.06 -7.97 -0.15
N LEU A 150 6.12 -8.74 0.41
CA LEU A 150 5.02 -8.18 1.21
C LEU A 150 5.53 -7.51 2.48
N ASP A 151 6.45 -8.16 3.20
CA ASP A 151 7.04 -7.61 4.42
C ASP A 151 7.79 -6.31 4.13
N HIS A 152 8.58 -6.27 3.07
CA HIS A 152 9.25 -5.05 2.64
C HIS A 152 8.25 -3.94 2.29
N LYS A 153 7.18 -4.26 1.58
CA LYS A 153 6.16 -3.26 1.22
C LYS A 153 5.45 -2.67 2.45
N VAL A 154 5.11 -3.51 3.43
CA VAL A 154 4.54 -3.06 4.72
C VAL A 154 5.53 -2.20 5.50
N ALA A 155 6.79 -2.63 5.59
CA ALA A 155 7.85 -1.91 6.28
C ALA A 155 8.16 -0.55 5.64
N ASP A 156 8.22 -0.47 4.30
CA ASP A 156 8.45 0.77 3.55
C ASP A 156 7.38 1.84 3.83
N ILE A 157 6.12 1.43 3.89
CA ILE A 157 5.02 2.36 4.17
C ILE A 157 5.05 2.80 5.63
N ALA A 158 5.40 1.90 6.57
CA ALA A 158 5.59 2.23 7.97
C ALA A 158 6.81 3.15 8.18
N GLY A 159 7.93 2.88 7.50
CA GLY A 159 9.15 3.69 7.56
C GLY A 159 8.96 5.09 6.99
N ARG A 160 8.25 5.26 5.89
CA ARG A 160 7.90 6.57 5.31
C ARG A 160 7.10 7.44 6.29
N LYS A 161 6.26 6.83 7.13
CA LYS A 161 5.52 7.54 8.18
C LYS A 161 6.46 8.08 9.27
N GLN A 162 7.46 7.31 9.69
CA GLN A 162 8.43 7.75 10.70
C GLN A 162 9.34 8.87 10.19
N VAL A 163 9.87 8.75 8.98
CA VAL A 163 10.73 9.79 8.36
C VAL A 163 9.95 11.08 8.16
N LYS A 164 8.70 11.00 7.71
CA LYS A 164 7.87 12.19 7.50
C LYS A 164 7.47 12.87 8.81
N MET A 165 7.15 12.11 9.86
CA MET A 165 6.93 12.67 11.20
C MET A 165 8.18 13.35 11.75
N ALA A 166 9.35 12.71 11.60
CA ALA A 166 10.61 13.27 12.07
C ALA A 166 10.97 14.57 11.31
N SER A 167 10.78 14.64 10.00
CA SER A 167 11.01 15.86 9.21
C SER A 167 10.04 17.00 9.58
N ASP A 168 8.77 16.67 9.84
CA ASP A 168 7.76 17.64 10.27
C ASP A 168 8.05 18.17 11.67
N PHE A 169 8.56 17.34 12.59
CA PHE A 169 9.00 17.77 13.91
C PHE A 169 10.23 18.69 13.84
N LEU A 170 11.20 18.35 13.01
CA LEU A 170 12.43 19.17 12.83
C LEU A 170 12.10 20.53 12.21
N SER A 171 11.23 20.57 11.20
CA SER A 171 10.84 21.84 10.57
C SER A 171 10.04 22.76 11.51
N SER A 172 9.13 22.22 12.32
CA SER A 172 8.38 23.00 13.30
C SER A 172 9.26 23.50 14.46
N SER A 173 10.21 22.69 14.91
CA SER A 173 11.17 23.10 15.95
C SER A 173 12.12 24.20 15.47
N GLN A 174 12.60 24.13 14.23
CA GLN A 174 13.45 25.17 13.64
C GLN A 174 12.69 26.49 13.40
N SER A 175 11.43 26.41 12.96
CA SER A 175 10.59 27.62 12.78
C SER A 175 10.33 28.32 14.12
N ASN A 176 10.06 27.58 15.19
CA ASN A 176 9.86 28.16 16.52
C ASN A 176 11.15 28.78 17.09
N GLN A 177 12.32 28.15 16.85
CA GLN A 177 13.61 28.73 17.27
C GLN A 177 13.95 30.01 16.52
N LEU A 178 13.63 30.11 15.22
CA LEU A 178 13.80 31.32 14.44
C LEU A 178 12.87 32.45 14.90
N LEU A 179 11.62 32.13 15.21
CA LEU A 179 10.65 33.07 15.78
C LEU A 179 11.10 33.61 17.15
N ASP A 180 11.55 32.73 18.05
CA ASP A 180 12.08 33.12 19.37
C ASP A 180 13.35 33.99 19.26
N ALA A 181 14.21 33.72 18.28
CA ALA A 181 15.39 34.53 18.02
C ALA A 181 15.02 35.94 17.52
N LEU A 182 14.05 36.06 16.61
CA LEU A 182 13.56 37.34 16.07
C LEU A 182 12.86 38.21 17.14
N ILE A 183 12.12 37.56 18.07
CA ILE A 183 11.45 38.29 19.18
C ILE A 183 12.46 38.80 20.21
N ARG A 184 13.61 38.14 20.37
CA ARG A 184 14.66 38.59 21.32
C ARG A 184 15.53 39.74 20.80
N GLU A 185 15.57 39.96 19.49
CA GLU A 185 16.33 41.04 18.86
C GLU A 185 15.50 42.33 18.62
N SER A 186 14.19 42.31 18.93
CA SER A 186 13.30 43.48 18.86
C SER A 186 13.08 44.11 20.23
#